data_b0829de13c87e7f162a240f243aae310
#
_entry.id   b0829de13c87e7f162a240f243aae310
#
_cell.length_a   1.000
_cell.length_b   1.000
_cell.length_c   1.000
_cell.angle_alpha   90.00
_cell.angle_beta   90.00
_cell.angle_gamma   90.00
#
_symmetry.space_group_name_H-M   'P 1'
#
loop_
_entity.id
_entity.type
_entity.pdbx_description
1 polymer ?
#
loop_
_entity_poly.entity_id
_entity_poly.type
_entity_poly.pdbx_seq_one_letter_code
_entity_poly.pdbx_strand_id
1 'polypeptide(L)'
;MSLTSEKHRGELERFGELLAQEAYEVQLLPAAGNVPYDTLLVRIQRREIENRVFMLELSYLPGLEDDLDDVSILQCYVSLSEHTSEDNRAGLERLIVKLNAKLPIGGFGLLDNPRVLFFKHNAMLPNDNHVASLQIVHELVAMTSYLIGVFSEPLIKIA
;
A
#
# COMPACT_ATOMS: atom_id res chain seq x y z
N MET A 1 -15.26 11.30 -16.44
CA MET A 1 -14.33 11.29 -15.28
C MET A 1 -14.75 12.44 -14.38
N SER A 2 -14.86 12.24 -13.06
CA SER A 2 -15.20 13.34 -12.15
C SER A 2 -13.99 14.26 -11.96
N LEU A 3 -14.23 15.54 -11.59
CA LEU A 3 -13.14 16.49 -11.28
C LEU A 3 -12.24 15.96 -10.16
N THR A 4 -12.79 15.25 -9.19
CA THR A 4 -12.05 14.59 -8.10
C THR A 4 -11.12 13.51 -8.64
N SER A 5 -11.57 12.69 -9.59
CA SER A 5 -10.74 11.64 -10.21
C SER A 5 -9.55 12.23 -10.97
N GLU A 6 -9.73 13.33 -11.69
CA GLU A 6 -8.63 14.02 -12.39
C GLU A 6 -7.62 14.63 -11.41
N LYS A 7 -8.11 15.20 -10.29
CA LYS A 7 -7.27 15.71 -9.22
C LYS A 7 -6.42 14.60 -8.60
N HIS A 8 -7.03 13.50 -8.20
CA HIS A 8 -6.34 12.35 -7.60
C HIS A 8 -5.28 11.76 -8.55
N ARG A 9 -5.61 11.66 -9.83
CA ARG A 9 -4.64 11.22 -10.85
C ARG A 9 -3.43 12.15 -10.93
N GLY A 10 -3.65 13.46 -10.99
CA GLY A 10 -2.57 14.44 -11.01
C GLY A 10 -1.70 14.40 -9.75
N GLU A 11 -2.27 14.08 -8.59
CA GLU A 11 -1.51 13.87 -7.36
C GLU A 11 -0.68 12.59 -7.42
N LEU A 12 -1.24 11.47 -7.89
CA LEU A 12 -0.49 10.23 -8.08
C LEU A 12 0.69 10.40 -9.06
N GLU A 13 0.52 11.19 -10.12
CA GLU A 13 1.61 11.54 -11.04
C GLU A 13 2.75 12.28 -10.31
N ARG A 14 2.42 13.27 -9.48
CA ARG A 14 3.42 13.99 -8.66
C ARG A 14 4.13 13.10 -7.64
N PHE A 15 3.39 12.19 -7.02
CA PHE A 15 4.00 11.19 -6.11
C PHE A 15 4.96 10.28 -6.87
N GLY A 16 4.60 9.86 -8.09
CA GLY A 16 5.45 9.08 -8.96
C GLY A 16 6.74 9.81 -9.33
N GLU A 17 6.66 11.10 -9.68
CA GLU A 17 7.82 11.94 -9.98
C GLU A 17 8.76 12.06 -8.77
N LEU A 18 8.21 12.31 -7.57
CA LEU A 18 9.00 12.39 -6.33
C LEU A 18 9.70 11.06 -6.06
N LEU A 19 8.99 9.95 -6.08
CA LEU A 19 9.52 8.63 -5.78
C LEU A 19 10.56 8.19 -6.81
N ALA A 20 10.39 8.55 -8.08
CA ALA A 20 11.39 8.30 -9.12
C ALA A 20 12.69 9.08 -8.87
N GLN A 21 12.62 10.32 -8.36
CA GLN A 21 13.80 11.09 -7.94
C GLN A 21 14.55 10.43 -6.78
N GLU A 22 13.84 9.72 -5.89
CA GLU A 22 14.39 8.91 -4.79
C GLU A 22 14.82 7.50 -5.22
N ALA A 23 14.97 7.27 -6.53
CA ALA A 23 15.40 6.03 -7.15
C ALA A 23 14.43 4.82 -7.01
N TYR A 24 13.15 5.07 -6.73
CA TYR A 24 12.13 4.02 -6.86
C TYR A 24 11.74 3.82 -8.33
N GLU A 25 11.51 2.58 -8.72
CA GLU A 25 10.84 2.26 -9.98
C GLU A 25 9.32 2.41 -9.77
N VAL A 26 8.68 3.26 -10.55
CA VAL A 26 7.26 3.58 -10.44
C VAL A 26 6.53 3.44 -11.76
N GLN A 27 5.25 3.09 -11.68
CA GLN A 27 4.37 3.03 -12.85
C GLN A 27 2.95 3.45 -12.45
N LEU A 28 2.37 4.42 -13.15
CA LEU A 28 0.96 4.77 -12.99
C LEU A 28 0.11 3.87 -13.89
N LEU A 29 -0.82 3.14 -13.28
CA LEU A 29 -1.84 2.36 -13.96
C LEU A 29 -3.16 3.14 -13.92
N PRO A 30 -3.70 3.57 -15.08
CA PRO A 30 -5.01 4.20 -15.12
C PRO A 30 -6.11 3.20 -14.82
N ALA A 31 -7.20 3.69 -14.24
CA ALA A 31 -8.41 2.90 -14.05
C ALA A 31 -8.92 2.41 -15.41
N ALA A 32 -8.94 1.09 -15.60
CA ALA A 32 -9.41 0.44 -16.83
C ALA A 32 -9.69 -1.05 -16.59
N GLY A 33 -10.72 -1.57 -17.17
CA GLY A 33 -11.05 -3.01 -17.08
C GLY A 33 -11.20 -3.50 -15.65
N ASN A 34 -10.27 -4.35 -15.19
CA ASN A 34 -10.26 -4.91 -13.84
C ASN A 34 -9.55 -4.03 -12.80
N VAL A 35 -8.98 -2.90 -13.21
CA VAL A 35 -8.36 -1.91 -12.31
C VAL A 35 -9.39 -0.82 -12.01
N PRO A 36 -10.04 -0.83 -10.85
CA PRO A 36 -11.19 0.06 -10.58
C PRO A 36 -10.77 1.51 -10.34
N TYR A 37 -9.50 1.77 -9.99
CA TYR A 37 -8.98 3.09 -9.64
C TYR A 37 -7.63 3.32 -10.28
N ASP A 38 -7.29 4.60 -10.51
CA ASP A 38 -5.92 4.97 -10.84
C ASP A 38 -5.00 4.51 -9.69
N THR A 39 -3.94 3.78 -10.02
CA THR A 39 -3.04 3.18 -9.06
C THR A 39 -1.60 3.47 -9.41
N LEU A 40 -0.85 4.05 -8.49
CA LEU A 40 0.60 4.20 -8.63
C LEU A 40 1.27 2.95 -8.05
N LEU A 41 1.95 2.19 -8.89
CA LEU A 41 2.78 1.07 -8.48
C LEU A 41 4.19 1.56 -8.13
N VAL A 42 4.69 1.11 -6.98
CA VAL A 42 6.06 1.37 -6.52
C VAL A 42 6.74 0.04 -6.28
N ARG A 43 7.83 -0.22 -7.01
CA ARG A 43 8.62 -1.44 -6.83
C ARG A 43 9.54 -1.30 -5.63
N ILE A 44 9.42 -2.21 -4.68
CA ILE A 44 10.30 -2.31 -3.52
C ILE A 44 11.00 -3.67 -3.51
N GLN A 45 12.30 -3.67 -3.23
CA GLN A 45 13.10 -4.89 -3.12
C GLN A 45 13.69 -5.00 -1.71
N ARG A 46 13.48 -6.15 -1.08
CA ARG A 46 13.97 -6.41 0.28
C ARG A 46 15.01 -7.54 0.26
N ARG A 47 16.26 -7.17 0.54
CA ARG A 47 17.39 -8.12 0.60
C ARG A 47 17.24 -9.10 1.74
N GLU A 48 16.66 -8.67 2.84
CA GLU A 48 16.41 -9.45 4.05
C GLU A 48 15.46 -10.62 3.79
N ILE A 49 14.62 -10.51 2.74
CA ILE A 49 13.65 -11.53 2.34
C ILE A 49 14.08 -12.10 0.97
N GLU A 50 15.22 -12.77 0.94
CA GLU A 50 15.75 -13.47 -0.25
C GLU A 50 15.79 -12.61 -1.53
N ASN A 51 16.08 -11.31 -1.40
CA ASN A 51 15.99 -10.32 -2.49
C ASN A 51 14.59 -10.20 -3.13
N ARG A 52 13.54 -10.55 -2.40
CA ARG A 52 12.18 -10.53 -2.91
C ARG A 52 11.74 -9.13 -3.31
N VAL A 53 11.02 -9.07 -4.42
CA VAL A 53 10.40 -7.85 -4.94
C VAL A 53 8.92 -7.85 -4.57
N PHE A 54 8.45 -6.72 -4.08
CA PHE A 54 7.04 -6.46 -3.82
C PHE A 54 6.60 -5.26 -4.64
N MET A 55 5.34 -5.27 -5.07
CA MET A 55 4.69 -4.11 -5.66
C MET A 55 3.82 -3.44 -4.58
N LEU A 56 4.16 -2.21 -4.27
CA LEU A 56 3.38 -1.35 -3.39
C LEU A 56 2.41 -0.56 -4.27
N GLU A 57 1.14 -0.61 -3.93
CA GLU A 57 0.05 0.04 -4.65
C GLU A 57 -0.44 1.24 -3.85
N LEU A 58 -0.42 2.42 -4.47
CA LEU A 58 -1.00 3.64 -3.91
C LEU A 58 -2.23 4.03 -4.72
N SER A 59 -3.38 4.11 -4.07
CA SER A 59 -4.63 4.51 -4.69
C SER A 59 -5.51 5.31 -3.73
N TYR A 60 -6.24 6.29 -4.24
CA TYR A 60 -7.23 6.99 -3.44
C TYR A 60 -8.48 6.14 -3.26
N LEU A 61 -8.99 6.08 -2.02
CA LEU A 61 -10.25 5.41 -1.73
C LEU A 61 -11.42 6.31 -2.18
N PRO A 62 -12.29 5.83 -3.07
CA PRO A 62 -13.43 6.60 -3.53
C PRO A 62 -14.60 6.56 -2.56
N GLY A 63 -15.56 7.47 -2.75
CA GLY A 63 -16.82 7.48 -2.05
C GLY A 63 -16.78 8.08 -0.64
N LEU A 64 -15.66 8.71 -0.26
CA LEU A 64 -15.49 9.40 1.01
C LEU A 64 -15.43 10.91 0.84
N GLU A 65 -15.49 11.42 -0.40
CA GLU A 65 -15.32 12.84 -0.73
C GLU A 65 -16.46 13.70 -0.15
N ASP A 66 -17.64 13.11 0.00
CA ASP A 66 -18.80 13.80 0.56
C ASP A 66 -18.76 13.86 2.11
N ASP A 67 -17.96 12.98 2.74
CA ASP A 67 -17.83 12.88 4.19
C ASP A 67 -16.57 13.57 4.73
N LEU A 68 -15.61 13.88 3.86
CA LEU A 68 -14.28 14.41 4.20
C LEU A 68 -13.99 15.69 3.40
N ASP A 69 -14.18 16.85 4.00
CA ASP A 69 -14.02 18.14 3.32
C ASP A 69 -12.54 18.50 3.04
N ASP A 70 -11.66 18.29 4.02
CA ASP A 70 -10.28 18.80 3.98
C ASP A 70 -9.21 17.77 3.68
N VAL A 71 -9.58 16.48 3.66
CA VAL A 71 -8.64 15.39 3.48
C VAL A 71 -9.16 14.34 2.50
N SER A 72 -8.23 13.65 1.85
CA SER A 72 -8.50 12.44 1.06
C SER A 72 -7.76 11.26 1.68
N ILE A 73 -8.29 10.05 1.53
CA ILE A 73 -7.64 8.84 2.05
C ILE A 73 -6.87 8.15 0.93
N LEU A 74 -5.55 8.10 1.07
CA LEU A 74 -4.66 7.31 0.23
C LEU A 74 -4.44 5.94 0.86
N GLN A 75 -4.78 4.89 0.16
CA GLN A 75 -4.46 3.52 0.55
C GLN A 75 -3.10 3.11 0.01
N CYS A 76 -2.27 2.60 0.90
CA CYS A 76 -1.05 1.87 0.58
C CYS A 76 -1.31 0.37 0.81
N TYR A 77 -1.15 -0.44 -0.23
CA TYR A 77 -1.42 -1.87 -0.20
C TYR A 77 -0.25 -2.66 -0.80
N VAL A 78 0.12 -3.77 -0.18
CA VAL A 78 1.16 -4.67 -0.68
C VAL A 78 0.68 -6.11 -0.55
N SER A 79 0.58 -6.84 -1.66
CA SER A 79 0.40 -8.29 -1.66
C SER A 79 1.73 -8.97 -1.32
N LEU A 80 1.73 -9.80 -0.29
CA LEU A 80 2.94 -10.51 0.20
C LEU A 80 2.98 -11.95 -0.26
N SER A 81 1.81 -12.60 -0.35
CA SER A 81 1.64 -13.96 -0.88
C SER A 81 0.24 -14.12 -1.45
N GLU A 82 0.13 -14.61 -2.67
CA GLU A 82 -1.16 -14.71 -3.40
C GLU A 82 -1.85 -16.06 -3.24
N HIS A 83 -1.22 -17.04 -2.63
CA HIS A 83 -1.74 -18.41 -2.51
C HIS A 83 -1.43 -19.00 -1.14
N THR A 84 -2.08 -18.44 -0.09
CA THR A 84 -1.89 -18.97 1.26
C THR A 84 -2.61 -20.30 1.45
N SER A 85 -1.95 -21.24 2.15
CA SER A 85 -2.52 -22.55 2.45
C SER A 85 -3.64 -22.46 3.50
N GLU A 86 -4.75 -23.19 3.30
CA GLU A 86 -5.82 -23.30 4.28
C GLU A 86 -5.33 -24.00 5.56
N ASP A 87 -4.47 -24.99 5.45
CA ASP A 87 -3.98 -25.76 6.58
C ASP A 87 -3.18 -24.91 7.57
N ASN A 88 -2.55 -23.83 7.07
CA ASN A 88 -1.75 -22.91 7.88
C ASN A 88 -2.52 -21.69 8.38
N ARG A 89 -3.78 -21.53 7.98
CA ARG A 89 -4.59 -20.32 8.22
C ARG A 89 -4.62 -19.92 9.70
N ALA A 90 -4.96 -20.84 10.60
CA ALA A 90 -5.08 -20.54 12.03
C ALA A 90 -3.74 -20.12 12.66
N GLY A 91 -2.63 -20.67 12.19
CA GLY A 91 -1.28 -20.27 12.60
C GLY A 91 -0.91 -18.90 12.09
N LEU A 92 -1.25 -18.62 10.84
CA LEU A 92 -1.01 -17.34 10.16
C LEU A 92 -1.82 -16.21 10.83
N GLU A 93 -3.10 -16.41 11.07
CA GLU A 93 -3.96 -15.43 11.76
C GLU A 93 -3.45 -15.09 13.17
N ARG A 94 -3.03 -16.09 13.95
CA ARG A 94 -2.43 -15.86 15.28
C ARG A 94 -1.14 -15.06 15.20
N LEU A 95 -0.30 -15.32 14.21
CA LEU A 95 0.94 -14.58 14.02
C LEU A 95 0.67 -13.14 13.58
N ILE A 96 -0.29 -12.92 12.66
CA ILE A 96 -0.75 -11.60 12.24
C ILE A 96 -1.16 -10.75 13.44
N VAL A 97 -1.99 -11.28 14.34
CA VAL A 97 -2.44 -10.54 15.53
C VAL A 97 -1.24 -10.14 16.41
N LYS A 98 -0.28 -11.04 16.61
CA LYS A 98 0.92 -10.75 17.42
C LYS A 98 1.82 -9.70 16.80
N LEU A 99 1.99 -9.73 15.47
CA LEU A 99 2.84 -8.77 14.75
C LEU A 99 2.17 -7.41 14.67
N ASN A 100 0.87 -7.36 14.36
CA ASN A 100 0.13 -6.10 14.28
C ASN A 100 0.16 -5.31 15.60
N ALA A 101 0.21 -5.99 16.75
CA ALA A 101 0.36 -5.34 18.06
C ALA A 101 1.70 -4.60 18.23
N LYS A 102 2.70 -4.87 17.37
CA LYS A 102 4.03 -4.26 17.41
C LYS A 102 4.24 -3.20 16.34
N LEU A 103 3.34 -3.12 15.34
CA LEU A 103 3.49 -2.18 14.24
C LEU A 103 3.14 -0.75 14.68
N PRO A 104 3.94 0.25 14.31
CA PRO A 104 3.62 1.65 14.55
C PRO A 104 2.50 2.17 13.66
N ILE A 105 2.39 1.64 12.45
CA ILE A 105 1.37 2.00 11.44
C ILE A 105 0.96 0.77 10.64
N GLY A 106 -0.24 0.83 10.05
CA GLY A 106 -0.75 -0.21 9.16
C GLY A 106 -0.99 -1.54 9.84
N GLY A 107 -1.13 -2.58 9.04
CA GLY A 107 -1.33 -3.93 9.53
C GLY A 107 -1.24 -4.99 8.45
N PHE A 108 -0.84 -6.18 8.85
CA PHE A 108 -0.96 -7.37 8.05
C PHE A 108 -2.38 -7.91 8.12
N GLY A 109 -2.84 -8.50 7.05
CA GLY A 109 -4.16 -9.11 6.96
C GLY A 109 -4.17 -10.30 6.00
N LEU A 110 -5.28 -11.00 6.00
CA LEU A 110 -5.52 -12.15 5.15
C LEU A 110 -6.88 -11.98 4.45
N LEU A 111 -6.89 -12.01 3.13
CA LEU A 111 -8.11 -12.10 2.34
C LEU A 111 -8.54 -13.56 2.21
N ASP A 112 -9.83 -13.80 2.08
CA ASP A 112 -10.40 -15.14 1.98
C ASP A 112 -10.53 -15.64 0.54
N ASN A 113 -10.88 -14.76 -0.39
CA ASN A 113 -11.10 -15.14 -1.78
C ASN A 113 -10.73 -13.99 -2.76
N PRO A 114 -9.60 -14.07 -3.47
CA PRO A 114 -8.55 -15.09 -3.32
C PRO A 114 -7.83 -14.98 -1.97
N ARG A 115 -7.18 -16.06 -1.54
CA ARG A 115 -6.40 -16.07 -0.28
C ARG A 115 -5.08 -15.34 -0.46
N VAL A 116 -5.04 -14.10 -0.01
CA VAL A 116 -3.89 -13.20 -0.13
C VAL A 116 -3.45 -12.73 1.23
N LEU A 117 -2.19 -12.98 1.57
CA LEU A 117 -1.53 -12.31 2.68
C LEU A 117 -1.10 -10.91 2.21
N PHE A 118 -1.50 -9.88 2.93
CA PHE A 118 -1.22 -8.50 2.56
C PHE A 118 -0.75 -7.65 3.74
N PHE A 119 -0.13 -6.51 3.43
CA PHE A 119 0.04 -5.37 4.31
C PHE A 119 -0.78 -4.20 3.78
N LYS A 120 -1.43 -3.46 4.67
CA LYS A 120 -2.21 -2.27 4.32
C LYS A 120 -2.04 -1.15 5.33
N HIS A 121 -1.96 0.08 4.83
CA HIS A 121 -2.05 1.30 5.60
C HIS A 121 -2.83 2.36 4.82
N ASN A 122 -3.69 3.09 5.50
CA ASN A 122 -4.41 4.23 4.94
C ASN A 122 -3.89 5.51 5.57
N ALA A 123 -3.49 6.47 4.74
CA ALA A 123 -3.03 7.79 5.17
C ALA A 123 -4.06 8.86 4.80
N MET A 124 -4.31 9.79 5.70
CA MET A 124 -5.10 11.00 5.41
C MET A 124 -4.16 12.06 4.82
N LEU A 125 -4.44 12.50 3.61
CA LEU A 125 -3.68 13.54 2.93
C LEU A 125 -4.50 14.84 2.87
N PRO A 126 -3.90 16.00 3.21
CA PRO A 126 -4.59 17.28 3.12
C PRO A 126 -4.89 17.65 1.66
N ASN A 127 -6.11 18.11 1.38
CA ASN A 127 -6.55 18.44 0.04
C ASN A 127 -5.98 19.74 -0.51
N ASP A 128 -5.48 20.62 0.35
CA ASP A 128 -5.00 21.97 0.04
C ASP A 128 -3.49 22.16 0.23
N ASN A 129 -2.76 21.12 0.65
CA ASN A 129 -1.33 21.19 0.93
C ASN A 129 -0.54 20.08 0.24
N HIS A 130 -0.19 20.32 -1.03
CA HIS A 130 0.58 19.36 -1.83
C HIS A 130 1.97 19.04 -1.27
N VAL A 131 2.63 20.01 -0.62
CA VAL A 131 3.95 19.79 -0.02
C VAL A 131 3.86 18.80 1.13
N ALA A 132 2.87 18.97 2.01
CA ALA A 132 2.63 18.02 3.10
C ALA A 132 2.26 16.64 2.57
N SER A 133 1.42 16.55 1.53
CA SER A 133 1.05 15.27 0.91
C SER A 133 2.26 14.55 0.31
N LEU A 134 3.16 15.26 -0.37
CA LEU A 134 4.40 14.68 -0.90
C LEU A 134 5.29 14.12 0.21
N GLN A 135 5.45 14.86 1.32
CA GLN A 135 6.25 14.41 2.47
C GLN A 135 5.63 13.17 3.12
N ILE A 136 4.31 13.17 3.34
CA ILE A 136 3.60 12.03 3.92
C ILE A 136 3.76 10.79 3.05
N VAL A 137 3.62 10.91 1.73
CA VAL A 137 3.75 9.77 0.80
C VAL A 137 5.17 9.23 0.77
N HIS A 138 6.18 10.10 0.76
CA HIS A 138 7.57 9.69 0.84
C HIS A 138 7.84 8.84 2.09
N GLU A 139 7.44 9.34 3.27
CA GLU A 139 7.61 8.62 4.53
C GLU A 139 6.76 7.33 4.59
N LEU A 140 5.55 7.35 4.03
CA LEU A 140 4.68 6.19 3.95
C LEU A 140 5.33 5.04 3.17
N VAL A 141 5.91 5.32 2.00
CA VAL A 141 6.59 4.31 1.18
C VAL A 141 7.83 3.77 1.88
N ALA A 142 8.66 4.65 2.45
CA ALA A 142 9.86 4.26 3.19
C ALA A 142 9.53 3.40 4.41
N MET A 143 8.54 3.82 5.21
CA MET A 143 8.11 3.08 6.40
C MET A 143 7.47 1.73 6.03
N THR A 144 6.63 1.68 5.01
CA THR A 144 6.03 0.42 4.53
C THR A 144 7.10 -0.55 4.08
N SER A 145 8.06 -0.10 3.29
CA SER A 145 9.20 -0.92 2.86
C SER A 145 10.00 -1.46 4.06
N TYR A 146 10.27 -0.62 5.06
CA TYR A 146 10.96 -1.02 6.29
C TYR A 146 10.16 -2.08 7.08
N LEU A 147 8.87 -1.85 7.31
CA LEU A 147 8.02 -2.76 8.09
C LEU A 147 7.89 -4.13 7.40
N ILE A 148 7.75 -4.17 6.09
CA ILE A 148 7.76 -5.42 5.33
C ILE A 148 9.10 -6.14 5.51
N GLY A 149 10.23 -5.44 5.40
CA GLY A 149 11.56 -6.02 5.60
C GLY A 149 11.76 -6.64 6.97
N VAL A 150 11.24 -6.01 8.01
CA VAL A 150 11.46 -6.44 9.40
C VAL A 150 10.48 -7.53 9.85
N PHE A 151 9.21 -7.47 9.41
CA PHE A 151 8.13 -8.26 10.02
C PHE A 151 7.49 -9.31 9.12
N SER A 152 7.65 -9.24 7.79
CA SER A 152 6.87 -10.11 6.89
C SER A 152 7.47 -11.51 6.69
N GLU A 153 8.77 -11.70 6.89
CA GLU A 153 9.44 -12.98 6.61
C GLU A 153 8.77 -14.19 7.29
N PRO A 154 8.50 -14.17 8.62
CA PRO A 154 7.86 -15.30 9.27
C PRO A 154 6.43 -15.56 8.79
N LEU A 155 5.70 -14.53 8.35
CA LEU A 155 4.39 -14.67 7.75
C LEU A 155 4.47 -15.34 6.38
N ILE A 156 5.40 -14.89 5.54
CA ILE A 156 5.60 -15.43 4.18
C ILE A 156 6.03 -16.91 4.21
N LYS A 157 6.82 -17.31 5.20
CA LYS A 157 7.26 -18.69 5.37
C LYS A 157 6.13 -19.66 5.76
N ILE A 158 5.09 -19.15 6.42
CA ILE A 158 3.93 -19.95 6.85
C ILE A 158 2.83 -19.95 5.78
N ALA A 159 2.75 -18.87 4.99
CA ALA A 159 1.69 -18.64 4.03
C ALA A 159 1.55 -19.72 2.94
#